data_7d00ea55c34498b48779f12c7679ebca
#
_entry.id   7d00ea55c34498b48779f12c7679ebca
#
_cell.length_a   1.000
_cell.length_b   1.000
_cell.length_c   1.000
_cell.angle_alpha   90.00
_cell.angle_beta   90.00
_cell.angle_gamma   90.00
#
_symmetry.space_group_name_H-M   'P 1'
#
loop_
_entity.id
_entity.type
_entity.pdbx_description
1 polymer ?
#
loop_
_entity_poly.entity_id
_entity_poly.type
_entity_poly.pdbx_seq_one_letter_code
_entity_poly.pdbx_strand_id
1 'polypeptide(L)'
;RDQEAEKESVLRKLTEQRLELLKQVPNLTHPDSPEGLTDEDNQPIRKMGTIPEFDFEPKDHVELMEALDLIDFDGGAKVSGQKFYFLKNQAVFLELALANYALDLLQKEGFTVHMTPDLARHQILDGIGFNPRGEETQIYSVEDFDLCLIATAEITLGGLLVDQVLDPECLP
;
A
#
# COMPACT_ATOMS: atom_id res chain seq x y z
N ARG A 1 -39.78 -27.53 1.85
CA ARG A 1 -38.65 -27.54 0.89
C ARG A 1 -38.63 -26.26 0.05
N ASP A 2 -39.71 -25.93 -0.70
CA ASP A 2 -39.71 -24.74 -1.58
C ASP A 2 -39.61 -23.43 -0.80
N GLN A 3 -40.35 -23.30 0.31
CA GLN A 3 -40.28 -22.13 1.19
C GLN A 3 -38.93 -21.99 1.91
N GLU A 4 -38.26 -23.06 2.19
CA GLU A 4 -36.92 -23.09 2.82
C GLU A 4 -35.89 -22.63 1.81
N ALA A 5 -35.89 -23.15 0.59
CA ALA A 5 -34.99 -22.74 -0.48
C ALA A 5 -35.18 -21.24 -0.84
N GLU A 6 -36.43 -20.75 -0.82
CA GLU A 6 -36.72 -19.33 -1.05
C GLU A 6 -36.13 -18.46 0.05
N LYS A 7 -36.31 -18.84 1.32
CA LYS A 7 -35.73 -18.11 2.49
C LYS A 7 -34.21 -18.13 2.47
N GLU A 8 -33.58 -19.26 2.14
CA GLU A 8 -32.13 -19.36 2.00
C GLU A 8 -31.61 -18.44 0.89
N SER A 9 -32.31 -18.38 -0.25
CA SER A 9 -31.95 -17.47 -1.35
C SER A 9 -32.03 -16.01 -0.94
N VAL A 10 -33.10 -15.63 -0.21
CA VAL A 10 -33.25 -14.27 0.32
C VAL A 10 -32.17 -13.94 1.33
N LEU A 11 -31.89 -14.87 2.26
CA LEU A 11 -30.83 -14.68 3.27
C LEU A 11 -29.47 -14.47 2.64
N ARG A 12 -29.13 -15.25 1.62
CA ARG A 12 -27.86 -15.07 0.88
C ARG A 12 -27.77 -13.70 0.26
N LYS A 13 -28.79 -13.25 -0.45
CA LYS A 13 -28.83 -11.90 -1.06
C LYS A 13 -28.67 -10.80 -0.03
N LEU A 14 -29.38 -10.90 1.09
CA LEU A 14 -29.28 -9.91 2.17
C LEU A 14 -27.90 -9.90 2.82
N THR A 15 -27.27 -11.06 2.96
CA THR A 15 -25.92 -11.17 3.49
C THR A 15 -24.90 -10.53 2.55
N GLU A 16 -25.01 -10.77 1.25
CA GLU A 16 -24.17 -10.14 0.22
C GLU A 16 -24.34 -8.62 0.24
N GLN A 17 -25.58 -8.13 0.23
CA GLN A 17 -25.87 -6.69 0.29
C GLN A 17 -25.33 -6.04 1.58
N ARG A 18 -25.52 -6.72 2.71
CA ARG A 18 -24.97 -6.24 4.00
C ARG A 18 -23.44 -6.13 3.94
N LEU A 19 -22.76 -7.11 3.38
CA LEU A 19 -21.30 -7.09 3.26
C LEU A 19 -20.83 -5.91 2.39
N GLU A 20 -21.47 -5.70 1.25
CA GLU A 20 -21.12 -4.58 0.37
C GLU A 20 -21.36 -3.21 1.03
N LEU A 21 -22.41 -3.08 1.82
CA LEU A 21 -22.65 -1.85 2.59
C LEU A 21 -21.62 -1.68 3.72
N LEU A 22 -21.24 -2.76 4.39
CA LEU A 22 -20.21 -2.71 5.45
C LEU A 22 -18.85 -2.27 4.90
N LYS A 23 -18.47 -2.72 3.71
CA LYS A 23 -17.23 -2.29 3.03
C LYS A 23 -17.20 -0.78 2.75
N GLN A 24 -18.35 -0.12 2.72
CA GLN A 24 -18.47 1.32 2.46
C GLN A 24 -18.42 2.17 3.75
N VAL A 25 -18.54 1.55 4.91
CA VAL A 25 -18.46 2.26 6.19
C VAL A 25 -17.00 2.66 6.44
N PRO A 26 -16.70 3.95 6.55
CA PRO A 26 -15.34 4.40 6.84
C PRO A 26 -14.93 4.02 8.26
N ASN A 27 -13.63 3.87 8.49
CA ASN A 27 -13.10 3.69 9.82
C ASN A 27 -13.31 4.96 10.67
N LEU A 28 -13.33 4.80 12.00
CA LEU A 28 -13.45 5.93 12.93
C LEU A 28 -12.14 6.75 12.90
N THR A 29 -12.30 8.05 12.75
CA THR A 29 -11.19 9.00 12.87
C THR A 29 -10.77 9.12 14.33
N HIS A 30 -9.46 9.15 14.59
CA HIS A 30 -8.95 9.36 15.95
C HIS A 30 -9.36 10.74 16.46
N PRO A 31 -9.76 10.89 17.74
CA PRO A 31 -10.22 12.18 18.29
C PRO A 31 -9.21 13.32 18.18
N ASP A 32 -7.91 13.01 18.21
CA ASP A 32 -6.83 14.00 18.11
C ASP A 32 -6.48 14.38 16.67
N SER A 33 -7.13 13.76 15.67
CA SER A 33 -6.91 14.15 14.27
C SER A 33 -7.50 15.55 14.03
N PRO A 34 -6.76 16.46 13.36
CA PRO A 34 -7.30 17.77 13.02
C PRO A 34 -8.49 17.63 12.05
N GLU A 35 -9.44 18.53 12.16
CA GLU A 35 -10.50 18.66 11.17
C GLU A 35 -9.93 19.36 9.94
N GLY A 36 -10.10 18.74 8.75
CA GLY A 36 -9.59 19.28 7.50
C GLY A 36 -10.08 18.49 6.30
N LEU A 37 -9.94 19.07 5.12
CA LEU A 37 -10.35 18.47 3.84
C LEU A 37 -9.16 18.13 2.94
N THR A 38 -8.01 18.72 3.22
CA THR A 38 -6.80 18.57 2.42
C THR A 38 -5.58 18.32 3.33
N ASP A 39 -4.48 17.96 2.74
CA ASP A 39 -3.17 17.80 3.41
C ASP A 39 -2.62 19.12 3.96
N GLU A 40 -3.07 20.26 3.47
CA GLU A 40 -2.72 21.57 4.01
C GLU A 40 -3.26 21.81 5.43
N ASP A 41 -4.31 21.08 5.80
CA ASP A 41 -4.91 21.13 7.13
C ASP A 41 -4.14 20.30 8.18
N ASN A 42 -3.11 19.55 7.76
CA ASN A 42 -2.28 18.75 8.65
C ASN A 42 -1.51 19.62 9.64
N GLN A 43 -1.48 19.21 10.89
CA GLN A 43 -0.78 19.91 11.96
C GLN A 43 0.51 19.18 12.35
N PRO A 44 1.70 19.82 12.21
CA PRO A 44 2.96 19.25 12.68
C PRO A 44 2.94 19.05 14.20
N ILE A 45 3.07 17.82 14.66
CA ILE A 45 3.07 17.50 16.08
C ILE A 45 4.41 17.87 16.74
N ARG A 46 5.52 17.66 16.03
CA ARG A 46 6.87 18.01 16.50
C ARG A 46 7.84 18.19 15.34
N LYS A 47 8.87 19.00 15.58
CA LYS A 47 10.04 19.12 14.71
C LYS A 47 11.25 18.54 15.44
N MET A 48 12.07 17.74 14.77
CA MET A 48 13.29 17.14 15.32
C MET A 48 14.47 17.51 14.42
N GLY A 49 15.61 17.80 15.07
CA GLY A 49 16.83 18.21 14.40
C GLY A 49 16.81 19.67 13.96
N THR A 50 17.86 20.07 13.26
CA THR A 50 18.02 21.40 12.69
C THR A 50 17.84 21.31 11.18
N ILE A 51 16.95 22.11 10.63
CA ILE A 51 16.79 22.22 9.18
C ILE A 51 18.00 22.95 8.63
N PRO A 52 18.78 22.35 7.70
CA PRO A 52 19.93 23.02 7.12
C PRO A 52 19.46 24.21 6.28
N GLU A 53 20.18 25.32 6.40
CA GLU A 53 20.03 26.46 5.51
C GLU A 53 21.12 26.38 4.45
N PHE A 54 20.72 26.42 3.18
CA PHE A 54 21.63 26.41 2.05
C PHE A 54 21.85 27.84 1.55
N ASP A 55 23.06 28.17 1.13
CA ASP A 55 23.43 29.42 0.48
C ASP A 55 23.23 29.38 -1.06
N PHE A 56 22.62 28.30 -1.55
CA PHE A 56 22.26 28.06 -2.94
C PHE A 56 20.83 27.49 -3.01
N GLU A 57 20.21 27.56 -4.18
CA GLU A 57 18.91 26.92 -4.42
C GLU A 57 19.08 25.41 -4.58
N PRO A 58 18.58 24.59 -3.64
CA PRO A 58 18.72 23.14 -3.72
C PRO A 58 17.83 22.58 -4.82
N LYS A 59 18.38 21.67 -5.62
CA LYS A 59 17.62 20.90 -6.60
C LYS A 59 16.81 19.81 -5.90
N ASP A 60 15.64 19.50 -6.46
CA ASP A 60 14.87 18.35 -5.99
C ASP A 60 15.50 17.00 -6.43
N HIS A 61 14.92 15.91 -5.96
CA HIS A 61 15.45 14.57 -6.22
C HIS A 61 15.35 14.19 -7.71
N VAL A 62 14.33 14.65 -8.44
CA VAL A 62 14.17 14.37 -9.88
C VAL A 62 15.25 15.08 -10.67
N GLU A 63 15.43 16.40 -10.44
CA GLU A 63 16.45 17.20 -11.10
C GLU A 63 17.87 16.65 -10.85
N LEU A 64 18.14 16.17 -9.62
CA LEU A 64 19.40 15.54 -9.29
C LEU A 64 19.59 14.20 -10.02
N MET A 65 18.55 13.36 -10.06
CA MET A 65 18.62 12.06 -10.72
C MET A 65 18.79 12.18 -12.25
N GLU A 66 18.12 13.14 -12.87
CA GLU A 66 18.30 13.45 -14.29
C GLU A 66 19.70 13.99 -14.58
N ALA A 67 20.17 14.96 -13.81
CA ALA A 67 21.48 15.57 -13.98
C ALA A 67 22.64 14.57 -13.80
N LEU A 68 22.45 13.53 -12.98
CA LEU A 68 23.43 12.49 -12.69
C LEU A 68 23.22 11.21 -13.55
N ASP A 69 22.30 11.21 -14.49
CA ASP A 69 21.94 10.06 -15.34
C ASP A 69 21.52 8.82 -14.53
N LEU A 70 20.71 9.02 -13.49
CA LEU A 70 20.25 7.98 -12.56
C LEU A 70 18.85 7.47 -12.86
N ILE A 71 18.08 8.16 -13.71
CA ILE A 71 16.70 7.83 -14.05
C ILE A 71 16.43 8.02 -15.54
N ASP A 72 15.48 7.23 -16.08
CA ASP A 72 15.04 7.32 -17.47
C ASP A 72 13.51 7.24 -17.54
N PHE A 73 12.86 8.39 -17.58
CA PHE A 73 11.41 8.51 -17.71
C PHE A 73 10.92 8.21 -19.14
N ASP A 74 11.68 8.61 -20.16
CA ASP A 74 11.29 8.40 -21.56
C ASP A 74 11.28 6.91 -21.90
N GLY A 75 12.29 6.17 -21.43
CA GLY A 75 12.36 4.73 -21.53
C GLY A 75 11.19 4.05 -20.81
N GLY A 76 10.89 4.50 -19.59
CA GLY A 76 9.75 4.00 -18.81
C GLY A 76 8.42 4.23 -19.49
N ALA A 77 8.18 5.44 -19.95
CA ALA A 77 6.96 5.83 -20.67
C ALA A 77 6.77 5.02 -21.96
N LYS A 78 7.86 4.77 -22.69
CA LYS A 78 7.85 3.99 -23.92
C LYS A 78 7.47 2.53 -23.71
N VAL A 79 7.91 1.92 -22.60
CA VAL A 79 7.72 0.47 -22.34
C VAL A 79 6.41 0.20 -21.61
N SER A 80 6.07 1.01 -20.62
CA SER A 80 4.97 0.70 -19.68
C SER A 80 3.91 1.82 -19.58
N GLY A 81 4.14 2.96 -20.21
CA GLY A 81 3.25 4.10 -20.18
C GLY A 81 3.75 5.20 -19.21
N GLN A 82 3.00 6.30 -19.15
CA GLN A 82 3.35 7.43 -18.30
C GLN A 82 3.44 7.03 -16.82
N LYS A 83 4.28 7.72 -16.08
CA LYS A 83 4.59 7.50 -14.66
C LYS A 83 5.48 6.28 -14.37
N PHE A 84 5.87 5.49 -15.35
CA PHE A 84 6.91 4.48 -15.21
C PHE A 84 8.28 5.06 -15.54
N TYR A 85 9.32 4.47 -14.95
CA TYR A 85 10.70 4.90 -15.12
C TYR A 85 11.65 3.72 -14.97
N PHE A 86 12.87 3.88 -15.48
CA PHE A 86 13.99 2.99 -15.17
C PHE A 86 14.95 3.71 -14.23
N LEU A 87 15.34 3.04 -13.15
CA LEU A 87 16.54 3.44 -12.40
C LEU A 87 17.78 3.00 -13.13
N LYS A 88 18.80 3.81 -13.11
CA LYS A 88 20.06 3.58 -13.84
C LYS A 88 21.27 3.76 -12.93
N ASN A 89 22.37 3.14 -13.35
CA ASN A 89 23.68 3.37 -12.74
C ASN A 89 23.66 3.21 -11.20
N GLN A 90 24.18 4.21 -10.50
CA GLN A 90 24.32 4.18 -9.05
C GLN A 90 22.97 4.21 -8.29
N ALA A 91 21.88 4.67 -8.91
CA ALA A 91 20.56 4.65 -8.28
C ALA A 91 20.09 3.23 -7.97
N VAL A 92 20.38 2.25 -8.83
CA VAL A 92 20.06 0.84 -8.58
C VAL A 92 20.76 0.32 -7.33
N PHE A 93 22.05 0.64 -7.17
CA PHE A 93 22.80 0.25 -5.98
C PHE A 93 22.33 0.99 -4.72
N LEU A 94 21.94 2.25 -4.84
CA LEU A 94 21.39 3.03 -3.73
C LEU A 94 20.07 2.44 -3.23
N GLU A 95 19.16 2.08 -4.14
CA GLU A 95 17.90 1.41 -3.78
C GLU A 95 18.14 0.11 -3.01
N LEU A 96 19.02 -0.76 -3.54
CA LEU A 96 19.38 -2.00 -2.87
C LEU A 96 20.05 -1.77 -1.51
N ALA A 97 20.91 -0.74 -1.40
CA ALA A 97 21.56 -0.39 -0.16
C ALA A 97 20.56 0.10 0.90
N LEU A 98 19.58 0.90 0.51
CA LEU A 98 18.51 1.36 1.41
C LEU A 98 17.63 0.20 1.88
N ALA A 99 17.28 -0.72 0.98
CA ALA A 99 16.54 -1.92 1.34
C ALA A 99 17.33 -2.79 2.34
N ASN A 100 18.61 -3.05 2.07
CA ASN A 100 19.47 -3.81 2.99
C ASN A 100 19.63 -3.10 4.36
N TYR A 101 19.79 -1.78 4.36
CA TYR A 101 19.87 -1.00 5.60
C TYR A 101 18.60 -1.14 6.45
N ALA A 102 17.43 -1.05 5.82
CA ALA A 102 16.15 -1.23 6.52
C ALA A 102 16.00 -2.66 7.08
N LEU A 103 16.36 -3.68 6.30
CA LEU A 103 16.34 -5.08 6.73
C LEU A 103 17.26 -5.32 7.92
N ASP A 104 18.50 -4.82 7.86
CA ASP A 104 19.47 -4.95 8.95
C ASP A 104 19.00 -4.28 10.24
N LEU A 105 18.36 -3.12 10.12
CA LEU A 105 17.80 -2.39 11.27
C LEU A 105 16.65 -3.17 11.91
N LEU A 106 15.67 -3.56 11.11
CA LEU A 106 14.48 -4.25 11.59
C LEU A 106 14.81 -5.65 12.17
N GLN A 107 15.76 -6.36 11.56
CA GLN A 107 16.20 -7.64 12.11
C GLN A 107 16.83 -7.49 13.50
N LYS A 108 17.60 -6.42 13.76
CA LYS A 108 18.16 -6.11 15.08
C LYS A 108 17.09 -5.78 16.11
N GLU A 109 15.98 -5.22 15.68
CA GLU A 109 14.80 -4.94 16.51
C GLU A 109 13.91 -6.18 16.73
N GLY A 110 14.29 -7.35 16.18
CA GLY A 110 13.59 -8.62 16.40
C GLY A 110 12.48 -8.92 15.39
N PHE A 111 12.33 -8.13 14.34
CA PHE A 111 11.36 -8.41 13.29
C PHE A 111 11.76 -9.61 12.44
N THR A 112 10.79 -10.42 12.06
CA THR A 112 10.97 -11.52 11.10
C THR A 112 10.89 -10.99 9.68
N VAL A 113 11.95 -11.19 8.91
CA VAL A 113 12.01 -10.74 7.51
C VAL A 113 11.18 -11.68 6.62
N HIS A 114 10.33 -11.11 5.80
CA HIS A 114 9.56 -11.82 4.79
C HIS A 114 9.78 -11.24 3.40
N MET A 115 9.88 -12.11 2.42
CA MET A 115 9.74 -11.75 1.00
C MET A 115 8.36 -12.26 0.55
N THR A 116 7.50 -11.36 0.15
CA THR A 116 6.11 -11.68 -0.17
C THR A 116 5.91 -11.91 -1.66
N PRO A 117 4.85 -12.66 -2.07
CA PRO A 117 4.41 -12.65 -3.45
C PRO A 117 3.97 -11.26 -3.90
N ASP A 118 4.18 -10.92 -5.18
CA ASP A 118 3.71 -9.68 -5.78
C ASP A 118 2.24 -9.73 -6.21
N LEU A 119 1.58 -10.86 -6.01
CA LEU A 119 0.19 -11.12 -6.37
C LEU A 119 -0.61 -11.58 -5.14
N ALA A 120 -1.85 -11.12 -5.07
CA ALA A 120 -2.82 -11.55 -4.06
C ALA A 120 -4.21 -11.78 -4.69
N ARG A 121 -5.05 -12.58 -4.04
CA ARG A 121 -6.45 -12.75 -4.44
C ARG A 121 -7.25 -11.50 -4.10
N HIS A 122 -8.27 -11.19 -4.89
CA HIS A 122 -9.13 -10.02 -4.67
C HIS A 122 -9.74 -10.00 -3.26
N GLN A 123 -10.17 -11.15 -2.73
CA GLN A 123 -10.72 -11.22 -1.38
C GLN A 123 -9.72 -10.80 -0.29
N ILE A 124 -8.42 -10.96 -0.52
CA ILE A 124 -7.38 -10.54 0.43
C ILE A 124 -7.27 -9.02 0.43
N LEU A 125 -7.28 -8.39 -0.76
CA LEU A 125 -7.31 -6.92 -0.87
C LEU A 125 -8.52 -6.33 -0.15
N ASP A 126 -9.70 -6.90 -0.41
CA ASP A 126 -10.95 -6.51 0.24
C ASP A 126 -10.86 -6.63 1.77
N GLY A 127 -10.31 -7.77 2.25
CA GLY A 127 -10.20 -8.05 3.67
C GLY A 127 -9.25 -7.12 4.43
N ILE A 128 -8.19 -6.68 3.80
CA ILE A 128 -7.24 -5.67 4.34
C ILE A 128 -7.82 -4.24 4.25
N GLY A 129 -8.91 -4.06 3.54
CA GLY A 129 -9.47 -2.73 3.30
C GLY A 129 -8.75 -1.96 2.20
N PHE A 130 -7.88 -2.62 1.44
CA PHE A 130 -7.26 -2.04 0.25
C PHE A 130 -8.25 -2.06 -0.90
N ASN A 131 -9.17 -1.12 -0.85
CA ASN A 131 -10.20 -0.94 -1.87
C ASN A 131 -10.17 0.52 -2.33
N PRO A 132 -9.22 0.90 -3.20
CA PRO A 132 -9.15 2.25 -3.74
C PRO A 132 -10.45 2.53 -4.49
N ARG A 133 -11.13 3.60 -4.07
CA ARG A 133 -12.45 3.99 -4.58
C ARG A 133 -12.31 5.12 -5.58
N GLY A 134 -13.15 5.07 -6.64
CA GLY A 134 -13.26 6.16 -7.62
C GLY A 134 -12.31 6.03 -8.80
N GLU A 135 -12.10 7.14 -9.49
CA GLU A 135 -11.32 7.21 -10.74
C GLU A 135 -9.81 6.92 -10.54
N GLU A 136 -9.32 6.99 -9.32
CA GLU A 136 -7.93 6.73 -8.95
C GLU A 136 -7.64 5.25 -8.65
N THR A 137 -8.60 4.37 -8.92
CA THR A 137 -8.42 2.93 -8.72
C THR A 137 -7.29 2.42 -9.61
N GLN A 138 -6.17 2.02 -9.01
CA GLN A 138 -4.98 1.50 -9.70
C GLN A 138 -4.71 0.05 -9.30
N ILE A 139 -5.73 -0.79 -9.36
CA ILE A 139 -5.57 -2.23 -9.18
C ILE A 139 -5.34 -2.87 -10.55
N TYR A 140 -4.20 -3.48 -10.74
CA TYR A 140 -3.89 -4.27 -11.94
C TYR A 140 -4.31 -5.72 -11.69
N SER A 141 -5.34 -6.17 -12.39
CA SER A 141 -5.80 -7.56 -12.34
C SER A 141 -5.12 -8.41 -13.40
N VAL A 142 -4.91 -9.68 -13.09
CA VAL A 142 -4.40 -10.67 -14.04
C VAL A 142 -5.59 -11.28 -14.79
N GLU A 143 -5.57 -11.19 -16.12
CA GLU A 143 -6.63 -11.74 -16.97
C GLU A 143 -6.78 -13.25 -16.72
N ASP A 144 -8.03 -13.73 -16.66
CA ASP A 144 -8.40 -15.14 -16.42
C ASP A 144 -8.04 -15.72 -15.04
N PHE A 145 -7.52 -14.90 -14.11
CA PHE A 145 -7.19 -15.34 -12.76
C PHE A 145 -7.84 -14.46 -11.71
N ASP A 146 -8.21 -15.05 -10.56
CA ASP A 146 -8.60 -14.29 -9.38
C ASP A 146 -7.37 -13.77 -8.63
N LEU A 147 -6.57 -12.97 -9.34
CA LEU A 147 -5.32 -12.39 -8.84
C LEU A 147 -5.16 -10.94 -9.30
N CYS A 148 -4.51 -10.15 -8.47
CA CYS A 148 -4.10 -8.78 -8.81
C CYS A 148 -2.69 -8.50 -8.28
N LEU A 149 -2.01 -7.54 -8.90
CA LEU A 149 -0.75 -7.01 -8.37
C LEU A 149 -1.01 -6.29 -7.04
N ILE A 150 -0.13 -6.51 -6.08
CA ILE A 150 -0.18 -5.80 -4.80
C ILE A 150 0.45 -4.42 -4.93
N ALA A 151 -0.08 -3.44 -4.22
CA ALA A 151 0.52 -2.11 -4.11
C ALA A 151 1.45 -2.00 -2.89
N THR A 152 1.32 -2.91 -1.94
CA THR A 152 2.08 -2.93 -0.69
C THR A 152 2.15 -4.35 -0.12
N ALA A 153 3.24 -4.68 0.57
CA ALA A 153 3.42 -5.95 1.25
C ALA A 153 2.42 -6.18 2.41
N GLU A 154 1.79 -5.13 2.93
CA GLU A 154 0.73 -5.25 3.95
C GLU A 154 -0.41 -6.15 3.50
N ILE A 155 -0.76 -6.12 2.21
CA ILE A 155 -1.82 -6.97 1.64
C ILE A 155 -1.49 -8.45 1.83
N THR A 156 -0.31 -8.86 1.44
CA THR A 156 0.12 -10.26 1.51
C THR A 156 0.46 -10.69 2.92
N LEU A 157 1.09 -9.83 3.73
CA LEU A 157 1.40 -10.12 5.14
C LEU A 157 0.14 -10.25 5.99
N GLY A 158 -0.83 -9.34 5.83
CA GLY A 158 -2.13 -9.46 6.49
C GLY A 158 -2.91 -10.68 5.98
N GLY A 159 -2.80 -10.99 4.69
CA GLY A 159 -3.38 -12.18 4.08
C GLY A 159 -2.89 -13.50 4.67
N LEU A 160 -1.68 -13.57 5.19
CA LEU A 160 -1.17 -14.74 5.91
C LEU A 160 -2.00 -15.07 7.16
N LEU A 161 -2.65 -14.07 7.75
CA LEU A 161 -3.36 -14.18 9.02
C LEU A 161 -4.88 -14.39 8.84
N VAL A 162 -5.35 -14.54 7.60
CA VAL A 162 -6.77 -14.79 7.32
C VAL A 162 -7.22 -16.09 8.00
N ASP A 163 -8.38 -16.02 8.66
CA ASP A 163 -8.99 -17.13 9.40
C ASP A 163 -8.13 -17.71 10.54
N GLN A 164 -7.14 -16.93 11.02
CA GLN A 164 -6.33 -17.32 12.18
C GLN A 164 -6.74 -16.56 13.44
N VAL A 165 -6.67 -17.25 14.56
CA VAL A 165 -6.74 -16.63 15.90
C VAL A 165 -5.32 -16.57 16.44
N LEU A 166 -4.81 -15.35 16.61
CA LEU A 166 -3.45 -15.14 17.09
C LEU A 166 -3.43 -15.23 18.62
N ASP A 167 -2.36 -15.85 19.15
CA ASP A 167 -2.07 -15.79 20.57
C ASP A 167 -1.66 -14.37 20.95
N PRO A 168 -2.23 -13.77 22.03
CA PRO A 168 -1.81 -12.45 22.51
C PRO A 168 -0.31 -12.31 22.75
N GLU A 169 0.39 -13.40 23.09
CA GLU A 169 1.85 -13.42 23.29
C GLU A 169 2.63 -13.22 21.95
N CYS A 170 1.99 -13.42 20.80
CA CYS A 170 2.58 -13.19 19.49
C CYS A 170 2.41 -11.74 19.00
N LEU A 171 1.67 -10.93 19.74
CA LEU A 171 1.45 -9.51 19.39
C LEU A 171 2.52 -8.64 20.05
N PRO A 172 2.97 -7.55 19.39
CA PRO A 172 3.95 -6.63 19.95
C PRO A 172 3.45 -5.86 21.16
#